data_1822f36e90170a81a45b6f1d552d0012
#
_entry.id   1822f36e90170a81a45b6f1d552d0012
#
_cell.length_a   1.000
_cell.length_b   1.000
_cell.length_c   1.000
_cell.angle_alpha   90.00
_cell.angle_beta   90.00
_cell.angle_gamma   90.00
#
_symmetry.space_group_name_H-M   'P 1'
#
loop_
_entity.id
_entity.type
_entity.pdbx_description
1 polymer ?
#
loop_
_entity_poly.entity_id
_entity_poly.type
_entity_poly.pdbx_seq_one_letter_code
_entity_poly.pdbx_strand_id
1 'polypeptide(L)'
;MSTTDLEAPDDTSPTAAAAANPLAQFVQGPRGAALDAYWMPFTANRQFKKNPRLFVKAQGMHYWTDEGRQVLDAVAGLWCVNAGHNRPRIVQAIQQQAAEMDYAPPFQMAHPKAFELADKVAKLTPAGL
;
A
#
# COMPACT_ATOMS: atom_id res chain seq x y z
N MET A 1 36.28 -12.75 25.79
CA MET A 1 34.87 -12.56 25.46
C MET A 1 34.81 -11.78 24.17
N SER A 2 34.54 -12.47 23.08
CA SER A 2 34.60 -11.90 21.72
C SER A 2 33.24 -11.31 21.35
N THR A 3 33.20 -10.03 21.05
CA THR A 3 32.03 -9.33 20.49
C THR A 3 31.97 -9.68 19.02
N THR A 4 31.00 -10.49 18.64
CA THR A 4 30.71 -10.80 17.24
C THR A 4 29.91 -9.63 16.65
N ASP A 5 30.54 -8.88 15.75
CA ASP A 5 29.90 -7.85 14.94
C ASP A 5 28.84 -8.49 14.05
N LEU A 6 27.59 -8.11 14.25
CA LEU A 6 26.49 -8.40 13.35
C LEU A 6 26.55 -7.41 12.18
N GLU A 7 27.27 -7.77 11.13
CA GLU A 7 27.19 -7.12 9.84
C GLU A 7 25.77 -7.24 9.27
N ALA A 8 25.14 -6.11 9.04
CA ALA A 8 23.90 -6.01 8.27
C ALA A 8 24.20 -6.40 6.81
N PRO A 9 23.35 -7.18 6.13
CA PRO A 9 23.56 -7.49 4.73
C PRO A 9 23.47 -6.22 3.88
N ASP A 10 24.57 -5.95 3.18
CA ASP A 10 24.72 -4.92 2.15
C ASP A 10 23.80 -5.27 0.96
N ASP A 11 22.61 -4.63 0.89
CA ASP A 11 21.68 -4.72 -0.23
C ASP A 11 22.00 -3.67 -1.30
N THR A 12 23.22 -3.75 -1.82
CA THR A 12 23.62 -3.05 -3.05
C THR A 12 23.59 -3.99 -4.23
N SER A 13 22.43 -4.47 -4.63
CA SER A 13 22.22 -5.05 -5.96
C SER A 13 21.52 -4.04 -6.87
N PRO A 14 22.25 -3.36 -7.76
CA PRO A 14 21.65 -2.70 -8.91
C PRO A 14 21.37 -3.71 -10.00
N THR A 15 20.30 -3.55 -10.72
CA THR A 15 19.87 -4.31 -11.89
C THR A 15 18.90 -5.46 -11.65
N ALA A 16 17.70 -5.13 -11.21
CA ALA A 16 16.53 -5.69 -11.87
C ALA A 16 16.06 -4.60 -12.86
N ALA A 17 16.17 -4.91 -14.15
CA ALA A 17 15.69 -4.08 -15.25
C ALA A 17 14.32 -3.51 -14.86
N ALA A 18 14.15 -2.19 -14.97
CA ALA A 18 12.91 -1.51 -14.69
C ALA A 18 11.81 -2.16 -15.55
N ALA A 19 11.10 -3.13 -14.97
CA ALA A 19 9.88 -3.64 -15.56
C ALA A 19 9.03 -2.39 -15.79
N ALA A 20 8.74 -2.09 -17.06
CA ALA A 20 8.03 -0.89 -17.45
C ALA A 20 6.80 -0.78 -16.56
N ASN A 21 6.73 0.28 -15.76
CA ASN A 21 5.60 0.51 -14.86
C ASN A 21 4.33 0.49 -15.73
N PRO A 22 3.42 -0.48 -15.58
CA PRO A 22 2.23 -0.56 -16.43
C PRO A 22 1.34 0.67 -16.30
N LEU A 23 1.55 1.49 -15.26
CA LEU A 23 0.88 2.78 -15.07
C LEU A 23 1.62 3.93 -15.76
N ALA A 24 2.85 3.73 -16.24
CA ALA A 24 3.60 4.78 -16.95
C ALA A 24 2.84 5.29 -18.19
N GLN A 25 2.09 4.43 -18.86
CA GLN A 25 1.22 4.81 -19.99
C GLN A 25 0.09 5.78 -19.57
N PHE A 26 -0.40 5.70 -18.33
CA PHE A 26 -1.41 6.63 -17.81
C PHE A 26 -0.79 7.96 -17.34
N VAL A 27 0.49 7.97 -17.05
CA VAL A 27 1.24 9.15 -16.60
C VAL A 27 1.90 9.90 -17.76
N GLN A 28 2.19 9.22 -18.88
CA GLN A 28 2.86 9.79 -20.06
C GLN A 28 1.93 10.52 -21.06
N GLY A 29 0.62 10.50 -20.86
CA GLY A 29 -0.31 11.33 -21.63
C GLY A 29 -0.16 12.83 -21.28
N PRO A 30 -0.76 13.75 -22.07
CA PRO A 30 -0.85 15.14 -21.67
C PRO A 30 -1.51 15.19 -20.29
N ARG A 31 -0.70 15.49 -19.28
CA ARG A 31 -1.06 15.39 -17.84
C ARG A 31 -2.38 16.09 -17.48
N GLY A 32 -2.89 16.99 -18.34
CA GLY A 32 -4.13 17.70 -18.16
C GLY A 32 -5.38 16.84 -18.36
N ALA A 33 -5.54 16.19 -19.50
CA ALA A 33 -6.80 15.55 -19.88
C ALA A 33 -7.13 14.28 -19.04
N ALA A 34 -6.10 13.50 -18.66
CA ALA A 34 -6.30 12.29 -17.84
C ALA A 34 -6.67 12.60 -16.38
N LEU A 35 -6.32 13.80 -15.88
CA LEU A 35 -6.59 14.19 -14.49
C LEU A 35 -7.92 14.92 -14.32
N ASP A 36 -8.55 15.39 -15.39
CA ASP A 36 -9.71 16.28 -15.31
C ASP A 36 -10.97 15.57 -14.83
N ALA A 37 -11.13 14.30 -15.17
CA ALA A 37 -12.32 13.52 -14.81
C ALA A 37 -12.41 13.18 -13.30
N TYR A 38 -11.30 13.24 -12.55
CA TYR A 38 -11.28 12.90 -11.14
C TYR A 38 -11.21 14.15 -10.25
N TRP A 39 -12.18 14.29 -9.38
CA TRP A 39 -12.21 15.32 -8.36
C TRP A 39 -11.70 14.79 -7.02
N MET A 40 -10.49 15.18 -6.62
CA MET A 40 -9.88 14.74 -5.38
C MET A 40 -10.54 15.40 -4.16
N PRO A 41 -10.88 14.64 -3.11
CA PRO A 41 -11.38 15.20 -1.87
C PRO A 41 -10.27 15.99 -1.14
N PHE A 42 -10.66 16.95 -0.32
CA PHE A 42 -9.77 17.78 0.51
C PHE A 42 -8.56 18.38 -0.24
N THR A 43 -8.72 18.66 -1.52
CA THR A 43 -7.63 19.09 -2.39
C THR A 43 -8.04 20.33 -3.20
N ALA A 44 -7.14 21.31 -3.31
CA ALA A 44 -7.30 22.43 -4.26
C ALA A 44 -7.07 21.91 -5.69
N ASN A 45 -8.08 21.29 -6.29
CA ASN A 45 -7.97 20.49 -7.51
C ASN A 45 -7.36 21.23 -8.69
N ARG A 46 -7.74 22.50 -8.93
CA ARG A 46 -7.18 23.31 -10.03
C ARG A 46 -5.67 23.52 -9.88
N GLN A 47 -5.20 23.74 -8.64
CA GLN A 47 -3.77 23.92 -8.35
C GLN A 47 -3.03 22.58 -8.44
N PHE A 48 -3.59 21.53 -7.86
CA PHE A 48 -3.00 20.19 -7.88
C PHE A 48 -2.81 19.67 -9.31
N LYS A 49 -3.82 19.81 -10.18
CA LYS A 49 -3.78 19.34 -11.57
C LYS A 49 -2.74 20.04 -12.45
N LYS A 50 -2.31 21.25 -12.08
CA LYS A 50 -1.21 21.95 -12.77
C LYS A 50 0.16 21.33 -12.49
N ASN A 51 0.36 20.81 -11.28
CA ASN A 51 1.58 20.15 -10.86
C ASN A 51 1.26 18.98 -9.92
N PRO A 52 0.75 17.86 -10.47
CA PRO A 52 0.29 16.74 -9.67
C PRO A 52 1.46 16.04 -8.98
N ARG A 53 1.25 15.65 -7.73
CA ARG A 53 2.16 14.81 -6.96
C ARG A 53 1.59 13.40 -6.97
N LEU A 54 2.13 12.54 -7.81
CA LEU A 54 1.64 11.18 -8.02
C LEU A 54 2.59 10.18 -7.38
N PHE A 55 2.05 9.28 -6.58
CA PHE A 55 2.77 8.10 -6.09
C PHE A 55 2.43 6.91 -6.97
N VAL A 56 3.46 6.23 -7.47
CA VAL A 56 3.33 5.10 -8.42
C VAL A 56 3.79 3.78 -7.83
N LYS A 57 4.50 3.83 -6.70
CA LYS A 57 5.00 2.66 -5.98
C LYS A 57 5.06 2.95 -4.48
N ALA A 58 4.86 1.92 -3.67
CA ALA A 58 5.09 1.97 -2.24
C ALA A 58 5.73 0.66 -1.75
N GLN A 59 6.61 0.74 -0.74
CA GLN A 59 7.19 -0.42 -0.05
C GLN A 59 7.74 -0.02 1.31
N GLY A 60 7.50 -0.83 2.32
CA GLY A 60 7.96 -0.55 3.68
C GLY A 60 7.42 0.78 4.20
N MET A 61 8.27 1.75 4.37
CA MET A 61 7.94 3.10 4.87
C MET A 61 8.02 4.17 3.77
N HIS A 62 8.10 3.80 2.50
CA HIS A 62 8.36 4.75 1.44
C HIS A 62 7.37 4.64 0.28
N TYR A 63 7.09 5.80 -0.31
CA TYR A 63 6.49 5.94 -1.63
C TYR A 63 7.56 6.32 -2.67
N TRP A 64 7.26 6.08 -3.92
CA TRP A 64 8.01 6.64 -5.05
C TRP A 64 7.07 7.44 -5.93
N THR A 65 7.52 8.63 -6.31
CA THR A 65 6.78 9.48 -7.25
C THR A 65 6.93 8.94 -8.68
N ASP A 66 6.09 9.45 -9.59
CA ASP A 66 6.18 9.21 -11.02
C ASP A 66 7.53 9.68 -11.63
N GLU A 67 8.22 10.61 -10.96
CA GLU A 67 9.57 11.07 -11.32
C GLU A 67 10.69 10.22 -10.68
N GLY A 68 10.35 9.15 -9.97
CA GLY A 68 11.31 8.24 -9.33
C GLY A 68 11.85 8.70 -7.97
N ARG A 69 11.37 9.83 -7.43
CA ARG A 69 11.81 10.31 -6.12
C ARG A 69 11.22 9.47 -5.00
N GLN A 70 12.06 9.02 -4.09
CA GLN A 70 11.64 8.33 -2.87
C GLN A 70 11.16 9.34 -1.81
N VAL A 71 10.03 9.05 -1.18
CA VAL A 71 9.40 9.89 -0.15
C VAL A 71 9.07 9.04 1.07
N LEU A 72 9.51 9.46 2.24
CA LEU A 72 9.14 8.81 3.50
C LEU A 72 7.66 9.03 3.81
N ASP A 73 6.95 7.95 4.10
CA ASP A 73 5.59 7.99 4.63
C ASP A 73 5.62 8.07 6.16
N ALA A 74 5.58 9.28 6.69
CA ALA A 74 5.59 9.52 8.14
C ALA A 74 4.22 9.43 8.81
N VAL A 75 3.15 9.14 8.04
CA VAL A 75 1.77 9.11 8.52
C VAL A 75 1.05 7.78 8.24
N ALA A 76 1.79 6.75 7.85
CA ALA A 76 1.26 5.42 7.53
C ALA A 76 0.09 5.45 6.54
N GLY A 77 0.23 6.19 5.43
CA GLY A 77 -0.83 6.37 4.42
C GLY A 77 -2.11 6.96 5.02
N LEU A 78 -1.98 7.91 5.93
CA LEU A 78 -3.07 8.47 6.74
C LEU A 78 -3.78 7.37 7.55
N TRP A 79 -3.00 6.65 8.37
CA TRP A 79 -3.41 5.57 9.30
C TRP A 79 -3.85 4.25 8.64
N CYS A 80 -3.74 4.12 7.34
CA CYS A 80 -4.26 2.95 6.62
C CYS A 80 -3.25 1.80 6.48
N VAL A 81 -1.95 2.07 6.61
CA VAL A 81 -0.87 1.10 6.37
C VAL A 81 0.11 0.99 7.55
N ASN A 82 -0.42 0.91 8.75
CA ASN A 82 0.35 0.87 10.00
C ASN A 82 1.39 -0.26 10.07
N ALA A 83 1.18 -1.36 9.33
CA ALA A 83 2.14 -2.44 9.20
C ALA A 83 3.26 -2.16 8.19
N GLY A 84 3.19 -1.04 7.46
CA GLY A 84 4.03 -0.70 6.32
C GLY A 84 3.45 -1.17 4.99
N HIS A 85 3.88 -0.50 3.90
CA HIS A 85 3.42 -0.76 2.55
C HIS A 85 3.90 -2.12 2.01
N ASN A 86 3.05 -2.78 1.24
CA ASN A 86 3.37 -3.98 0.47
C ASN A 86 4.10 -5.06 1.28
N ARG A 87 3.67 -5.30 2.51
CA ARG A 87 4.19 -6.41 3.33
C ARG A 87 3.86 -7.73 2.65
N PRO A 88 4.86 -8.56 2.29
CA PRO A 88 4.65 -9.73 1.45
C PRO A 88 3.59 -10.70 2.01
N ARG A 89 3.59 -10.96 3.31
CA ARG A 89 2.60 -11.83 3.94
C ARG A 89 1.17 -11.30 3.86
N ILE A 90 0.98 -9.97 3.96
CA ILE A 90 -0.34 -9.32 3.86
C ILE A 90 -0.81 -9.38 2.41
N VAL A 91 0.06 -8.99 1.46
CA VAL A 91 -0.25 -9.02 0.02
C VAL A 91 -0.63 -10.43 -0.43
N GLN A 92 0.15 -11.44 -0.05
CA GLN A 92 -0.12 -12.84 -0.38
C GLN A 92 -1.48 -13.31 0.19
N ALA A 93 -1.77 -12.98 1.45
CA ALA A 93 -3.05 -13.34 2.06
C ALA A 93 -4.25 -12.70 1.34
N ILE A 94 -4.13 -11.43 0.92
CA ILE A 94 -5.16 -10.73 0.15
C ILE A 94 -5.33 -11.38 -1.22
N GLN A 95 -4.25 -11.65 -1.94
CA GLN A 95 -4.29 -12.27 -3.26
C GLN A 95 -4.93 -13.65 -3.22
N GLN A 96 -4.54 -14.48 -2.25
CA GLN A 96 -5.10 -15.82 -2.06
C GLN A 96 -6.60 -15.74 -1.76
N GLN A 97 -7.01 -14.88 -0.82
CA GLN A 97 -8.42 -14.77 -0.44
C GLN A 97 -9.27 -14.19 -1.56
N ALA A 98 -8.78 -13.20 -2.30
CA ALA A 98 -9.51 -12.62 -3.43
C ALA A 98 -9.69 -13.61 -4.58
N ALA A 99 -8.75 -14.53 -4.78
CA ALA A 99 -8.86 -15.59 -5.78
C ALA A 99 -9.85 -16.72 -5.36
N GLU A 100 -10.03 -16.92 -4.06
CA GLU A 100 -10.94 -17.94 -3.51
C GLU A 100 -12.37 -17.40 -3.35
N MET A 101 -12.51 -16.26 -2.70
CA MET A 101 -13.78 -15.56 -2.48
C MET A 101 -13.51 -14.11 -2.09
N ASP A 102 -13.90 -13.19 -2.96
CA ASP A 102 -13.71 -11.75 -2.80
C ASP A 102 -14.75 -11.09 -1.90
N TYR A 103 -16.00 -11.59 -1.93
CA TYR A 103 -17.11 -11.02 -1.20
C TYR A 103 -18.17 -12.06 -0.80
N ALA A 104 -18.75 -11.91 0.37
CA ALA A 104 -19.98 -12.57 0.79
C ALA A 104 -20.93 -11.55 1.40
N PRO A 105 -22.22 -11.50 0.99
CA PRO A 105 -23.17 -10.52 1.52
C PRO A 105 -23.49 -10.83 3.00
N PRO A 106 -23.43 -9.83 3.90
CA PRO A 106 -23.64 -10.04 5.34
C PRO A 106 -25.12 -10.05 5.74
N PHE A 107 -26.00 -10.60 4.88
CA PHE A 107 -27.44 -10.70 5.09
C PHE A 107 -27.83 -12.18 5.18
N GLN A 108 -27.83 -12.75 6.38
CA GLN A 108 -28.09 -14.17 6.66
C GLN A 108 -27.07 -15.15 6.02
N MET A 109 -26.03 -14.62 5.40
CA MET A 109 -24.84 -15.28 4.88
C MET A 109 -23.63 -14.61 5.44
N ALA A 110 -22.47 -15.27 5.45
CA ALA A 110 -21.30 -14.68 6.03
C ALA A 110 -20.00 -15.20 5.42
N HIS A 111 -18.96 -14.37 5.51
CA HIS A 111 -17.59 -14.74 5.19
C HIS A 111 -16.89 -15.31 6.44
N PRO A 112 -16.31 -16.51 6.40
CA PRO A 112 -15.63 -17.11 7.55
C PRO A 112 -14.54 -16.23 8.16
N LYS A 113 -13.81 -15.46 7.33
CA LYS A 113 -12.74 -14.54 7.79
C LYS A 113 -13.25 -13.44 8.73
N ALA A 114 -14.51 -13.03 8.62
CA ALA A 114 -15.10 -12.07 9.54
C ALA A 114 -15.18 -12.62 10.97
N PHE A 115 -15.59 -13.89 11.13
CA PHE A 115 -15.64 -14.55 12.43
C PHE A 115 -14.24 -14.85 12.98
N GLU A 116 -13.30 -15.30 12.14
CA GLU A 116 -11.90 -15.49 12.54
C GLU A 116 -11.26 -14.20 13.06
N LEU A 117 -11.53 -13.07 12.38
CA LEU A 117 -11.03 -11.77 12.82
C LEU A 117 -11.66 -11.36 14.15
N ALA A 118 -12.99 -11.47 14.27
CA ALA A 118 -13.72 -11.12 15.49
C ALA A 118 -13.24 -11.92 16.70
N ASP A 119 -13.06 -13.24 16.57
CA ASP A 119 -12.52 -14.11 17.61
C ASP A 119 -11.09 -13.70 18.03
N LYS A 120 -10.22 -13.41 17.05
CA LYS A 120 -8.86 -12.94 17.35
C LYS A 120 -8.84 -11.60 18.08
N VAL A 121 -9.69 -10.65 17.66
CA VAL A 121 -9.79 -9.34 18.32
C VAL A 121 -10.35 -9.49 19.73
N ALA A 122 -11.39 -10.29 19.92
CA ALA A 122 -11.97 -10.54 21.25
C ALA A 122 -10.94 -11.12 22.23
N LYS A 123 -10.04 -11.98 21.77
CA LYS A 123 -8.96 -12.53 22.60
C LYS A 123 -7.88 -11.53 23.04
N LEU A 124 -7.81 -10.37 22.38
CA LEU A 124 -6.89 -9.29 22.73
C LEU A 124 -7.49 -8.28 23.70
N THR A 125 -8.80 -8.31 23.92
CA THR A 125 -9.48 -7.41 24.86
C THR A 125 -9.30 -7.87 26.30
N PRO A 126 -9.31 -6.94 27.29
CA PRO A 126 -9.32 -7.30 28.71
C PRO A 126 -10.49 -8.21 29.07
N ALA A 127 -10.30 -9.08 30.07
CA ALA A 127 -11.37 -9.95 30.54
C ALA A 127 -12.58 -9.14 31.06
N GLY A 128 -13.77 -9.46 30.57
CA GLY A 128 -15.00 -8.80 30.96
C GLY A 128 -15.54 -7.73 30.02
N LEU A 129 -14.90 -7.57 28.86
CA LEU A 129 -15.40 -6.76 27.76
C LEU A 129 -16.00 -7.65 26.67
#